data_8d416baf6da8eff2b7c4cd30d2936a27
#
_entry.id   8d416baf6da8eff2b7c4cd30d2936a27
#
_cell.length_a   1.000
_cell.length_b   1.000
_cell.length_c   1.000
_cell.angle_alpha   90.00
_cell.angle_beta   90.00
_cell.angle_gamma   90.00
#
_symmetry.space_group_name_H-M   'P 1'
#
loop_
_entity.id
_entity.type
_entity.pdbx_description
1 polymer ?
#
loop_
_entity_poly.entity_id
_entity_poly.type
_entity_poly.pdbx_seq_one_letter_code
_entity_poly.pdbx_strand_id
1 'polypeptide(L)'
;MANLLDYVRWRGDLTFAERPFNIVDNLVLAALSNVGLAGVVPSPETGGQTTVVDAARALAGRAPGSAPDQRLVFVPEALVEAMGESARFRNALLSGYVDVTDHGTGTQFAAVTIQLDDGHTYISFRGTDSTITGWREDFTMSFETTQSQMLAVDYLCRRMAENPGPVMVGGHSKGGNLAVYAALHLDQADEARVVGIYTNDGPGFSPDILDGQALSRLSDRTVKIVPEFAVIGRIFDSQAPTYIVASSGRGLVQHDVMTWQVEGESLVERPAISPRAELLNRAVDTWLEGAGPSDRRDFTEGLFDSLAAGGGILLQDVPDHGKGSFESVILSLIRARTKTRNGLRIGWRAAVQALQAADYSGLVRERAAFRALAITACGLLFMSVPDLAVQVLGAFATTVICFYLVFRLGRYFSRFRAEHRLQRRWAGLVLLMAGLVVFGVSHVGTLVAPLNVLLSVALLGNAWASGNRALIRARTLPRRSPVAAFLGLDAVVSLMFGVVAIITVDRSTPFYVFELGQYLLVLGLIKLFLGMRRRVAAEYSGAALAGALSLLGPPPRGGR
;
A
#
# COMPACT_ATOMS: atom_id res chain seq x y z
N MET A 1 14.19 -8.96 -11.12
CA MET A 1 13.33 -10.10 -10.79
C MET A 1 12.26 -10.18 -11.84
N ALA A 2 11.91 -11.38 -12.27
CA ALA A 2 10.96 -11.59 -13.35
C ALA A 2 9.54 -11.13 -12.94
N ASN A 3 8.79 -10.61 -13.91
CA ASN A 3 7.41 -10.16 -13.77
C ASN A 3 6.50 -10.87 -14.82
N LEU A 4 5.26 -10.42 -14.97
CA LEU A 4 4.30 -11.01 -15.93
C LEU A 4 4.81 -10.96 -17.38
N LEU A 5 5.44 -9.87 -17.79
CA LEU A 5 5.99 -9.75 -19.15
C LEU A 5 7.14 -10.75 -19.38
N ASP A 6 8.01 -10.90 -18.37
CA ASP A 6 9.11 -11.88 -18.44
C ASP A 6 8.57 -13.31 -18.49
N TYR A 7 7.48 -13.60 -17.76
CA TYR A 7 6.80 -14.90 -17.80
C TYR A 7 6.29 -15.21 -19.21
N VAL A 8 5.54 -14.30 -19.83
CA VAL A 8 4.99 -14.51 -21.17
C VAL A 8 6.11 -14.73 -22.20
N ARG A 9 7.21 -13.96 -22.12
CA ARG A 9 8.37 -14.10 -23.02
C ARG A 9 9.14 -15.40 -22.82
N TRP A 10 9.23 -15.86 -21.58
CA TRP A 10 10.00 -17.04 -21.24
C TRP A 10 9.19 -18.33 -21.29
N ARG A 11 7.94 -18.31 -20.77
CA ARG A 11 7.08 -19.49 -20.66
C ARG A 11 5.96 -19.54 -21.69
N GLY A 12 5.84 -18.51 -22.50
CA GLY A 12 4.91 -18.44 -23.63
C GLY A 12 5.24 -19.40 -24.77
N ASP A 13 6.32 -20.15 -24.69
CA ASP A 13 6.71 -21.22 -25.63
C ASP A 13 5.87 -22.49 -25.50
N LEU A 14 5.25 -22.74 -24.33
CA LEU A 14 4.45 -23.92 -24.03
C LEU A 14 2.95 -23.63 -24.10
N THR A 15 2.23 -24.39 -24.91
CA THR A 15 0.77 -24.33 -25.03
C THR A 15 0.06 -24.80 -23.75
N PHE A 16 -1.25 -24.53 -23.63
CA PHE A 16 -2.05 -25.06 -22.51
C PHE A 16 -2.17 -26.57 -22.51
N ALA A 17 -2.04 -27.22 -23.67
CA ALA A 17 -2.02 -28.69 -23.81
C ALA A 17 -0.71 -29.29 -23.24
N GLU A 18 0.43 -28.61 -23.41
CA GLU A 18 1.72 -29.06 -22.90
C GLU A 18 1.89 -28.75 -21.41
N ARG A 19 1.35 -27.64 -20.96
CA ARG A 19 1.33 -27.21 -19.57
C ARG A 19 -0.04 -26.62 -19.22
N PRO A 20 -0.78 -27.23 -18.28
CA PRO A 20 -2.10 -26.74 -17.87
C PRO A 20 -2.05 -25.29 -17.38
N PHE A 21 -3.22 -24.67 -17.36
CA PHE A 21 -3.42 -23.32 -16.80
C PHE A 21 -2.87 -23.20 -15.36
N ASN A 22 -2.17 -22.12 -15.07
CA ASN A 22 -1.56 -21.87 -13.78
C ASN A 22 -1.89 -20.48 -13.23
N ILE A 23 -1.43 -20.20 -12.01
CA ILE A 23 -1.74 -18.96 -11.28
C ILE A 23 -1.18 -17.70 -11.96
N VAL A 24 -0.08 -17.80 -12.74
CA VAL A 24 0.50 -16.67 -13.47
C VAL A 24 -0.30 -16.37 -14.73
N ASP A 25 -0.84 -17.40 -15.39
CA ASP A 25 -1.75 -17.21 -16.53
C ASP A 25 -2.98 -16.41 -16.11
N ASN A 26 -3.57 -16.71 -14.93
CA ASN A 26 -4.65 -15.91 -14.40
C ASN A 26 -4.29 -14.42 -14.35
N LEU A 27 -3.10 -14.07 -13.85
CA LEU A 27 -2.67 -12.66 -13.75
C LEU A 27 -2.50 -12.02 -15.13
N VAL A 28 -1.95 -12.75 -16.10
CA VAL A 28 -1.80 -12.27 -17.49
C VAL A 28 -3.18 -11.98 -18.10
N LEU A 29 -4.13 -12.92 -17.95
CA LEU A 29 -5.49 -12.75 -18.49
C LEU A 29 -6.29 -11.69 -17.72
N ALA A 30 -6.12 -11.59 -16.40
CA ALA A 30 -6.73 -10.51 -15.61
C ALA A 30 -6.17 -9.14 -16.00
N ALA A 31 -4.86 -9.04 -16.28
CA ALA A 31 -4.23 -7.80 -16.73
C ALA A 31 -4.76 -7.34 -18.10
N LEU A 32 -5.11 -8.26 -18.99
CA LEU A 32 -5.59 -7.96 -20.34
C LEU A 32 -6.86 -7.08 -20.33
N SER A 33 -7.75 -7.22 -19.35
CA SER A 33 -8.94 -6.37 -19.24
C SER A 33 -8.62 -4.88 -18.98
N ASN A 34 -7.40 -4.58 -18.53
CA ASN A 34 -6.94 -3.20 -18.35
C ASN A 34 -6.39 -2.56 -19.64
N VAL A 35 -6.29 -3.33 -20.72
CA VAL A 35 -5.91 -2.82 -22.04
C VAL A 35 -7.12 -2.19 -22.72
N GLY A 36 -6.95 -1.06 -23.40
CA GLY A 36 -8.01 -0.42 -24.18
C GLY A 36 -8.30 -1.18 -25.46
N LEU A 37 -9.23 -2.14 -25.43
CA LEU A 37 -9.53 -3.03 -26.53
C LEU A 37 -10.69 -2.55 -27.42
N ALA A 38 -11.27 -1.39 -27.17
CA ALA A 38 -12.34 -0.81 -27.98
C ALA A 38 -11.93 -0.67 -29.46
N GLY A 39 -12.77 -1.13 -30.38
CA GLY A 39 -12.49 -1.14 -31.81
C GLY A 39 -11.46 -2.19 -32.28
N VAL A 40 -10.92 -3.00 -31.36
CA VAL A 40 -10.01 -4.13 -31.63
C VAL A 40 -10.72 -5.44 -31.35
N VAL A 41 -11.35 -5.54 -30.19
CA VAL A 41 -12.15 -6.70 -29.81
C VAL A 41 -13.63 -6.37 -30.02
N PRO A 42 -14.39 -7.23 -30.71
CA PRO A 42 -15.83 -7.03 -30.95
C PRO A 42 -16.61 -6.91 -29.64
N SER A 43 -17.59 -5.99 -29.62
CA SER A 43 -18.52 -5.86 -28.48
C SER A 43 -19.58 -7.00 -28.51
N PRO A 44 -20.34 -7.20 -27.41
CA PRO A 44 -21.43 -8.16 -27.41
C PRO A 44 -22.48 -7.88 -28.49
N GLU A 45 -22.71 -6.61 -28.83
CA GLU A 45 -23.70 -6.19 -29.83
C GLU A 45 -23.23 -6.45 -31.27
N THR A 46 -21.94 -6.25 -31.54
CA THR A 46 -21.38 -6.49 -32.88
C THR A 46 -21.16 -7.97 -33.15
N GLY A 47 -20.97 -8.74 -32.08
CA GLY A 47 -20.64 -10.17 -32.21
C GLY A 47 -19.28 -10.43 -32.86
N GLY A 48 -18.87 -11.68 -32.91
CA GLY A 48 -17.59 -12.09 -33.48
C GLY A 48 -16.45 -12.21 -32.46
N GLN A 49 -15.27 -12.55 -32.96
CA GLN A 49 -14.08 -12.85 -32.18
C GLN A 49 -12.84 -12.35 -32.90
N THR A 50 -11.79 -12.06 -32.17
CA THR A 50 -10.45 -11.76 -32.71
C THR A 50 -9.41 -12.57 -31.95
N THR A 51 -8.33 -12.99 -32.60
CA THR A 51 -7.22 -13.66 -31.91
C THR A 51 -6.37 -12.65 -31.13
N VAL A 52 -5.68 -13.11 -30.09
CA VAL A 52 -4.72 -12.26 -29.35
C VAL A 52 -3.64 -11.72 -30.30
N VAL A 53 -3.18 -12.52 -31.27
CA VAL A 53 -2.17 -12.05 -32.24
C VAL A 53 -2.70 -10.94 -33.16
N ASP A 54 -3.96 -11.02 -33.58
CA ASP A 54 -4.56 -9.97 -34.41
C ASP A 54 -4.88 -8.72 -33.59
N ALA A 55 -5.31 -8.91 -32.34
CA ALA A 55 -5.50 -7.81 -31.40
C ALA A 55 -4.17 -7.08 -31.13
N ALA A 56 -3.07 -7.80 -30.92
CA ALA A 56 -1.74 -7.23 -30.72
C ALA A 56 -1.30 -6.38 -31.94
N ARG A 57 -1.50 -6.91 -33.15
CA ARG A 57 -1.20 -6.17 -34.40
C ARG A 57 -2.04 -4.90 -34.55
N ALA A 58 -3.33 -4.98 -34.23
CA ALA A 58 -4.23 -3.84 -34.31
C ALA A 58 -3.87 -2.75 -33.30
N LEU A 59 -3.45 -3.13 -32.06
CA LEU A 59 -2.98 -2.20 -31.06
C LEU A 59 -1.67 -1.52 -31.48
N ALA A 60 -0.69 -2.26 -31.99
CA ALA A 60 0.58 -1.72 -32.49
C ALA A 60 0.40 -0.74 -33.66
N GLY A 61 -0.68 -0.85 -34.43
CA GLY A 61 -1.02 0.08 -35.52
C GLY A 61 -1.73 1.36 -35.06
N ARG A 62 -2.06 1.54 -33.78
CA ARG A 62 -2.71 2.75 -33.29
C ARG A 62 -1.74 3.92 -33.18
N ALA A 63 -2.23 5.13 -33.50
CA ALA A 63 -1.45 6.34 -33.30
C ALA A 63 -1.18 6.56 -31.79
N PRO A 64 0.06 6.89 -31.38
CA PRO A 64 0.37 7.18 -29.99
C PRO A 64 -0.52 8.32 -29.45
N GLY A 65 -1.13 8.08 -28.27
CA GLY A 65 -1.96 9.10 -27.61
C GLY A 65 -3.39 9.21 -28.10
N SER A 66 -3.90 8.24 -28.87
CA SER A 66 -5.26 8.27 -29.44
C SER A 66 -6.39 8.04 -28.43
N ALA A 67 -6.09 7.65 -27.20
CA ALA A 67 -7.06 7.63 -26.10
C ALA A 67 -6.42 8.19 -24.84
N PRO A 68 -7.13 9.01 -24.04
CA PRO A 68 -6.61 9.42 -22.73
C PRO A 68 -6.44 8.17 -21.87
N ASP A 69 -5.24 8.03 -21.28
CA ASP A 69 -4.96 6.89 -20.40
C ASP A 69 -5.60 7.17 -19.02
N GLN A 70 -6.83 6.71 -18.86
CA GLN A 70 -7.60 6.84 -17.60
C GLN A 70 -7.37 5.64 -16.66
N ARG A 71 -6.48 4.71 -17.02
CA ARG A 71 -6.26 3.47 -16.26
C ARG A 71 -5.36 3.70 -15.07
N LEU A 72 -5.75 3.17 -13.93
CA LEU A 72 -4.94 3.20 -12.71
C LEU A 72 -3.76 2.21 -12.79
N VAL A 73 -4.00 1.05 -13.39
CA VAL A 73 -2.98 0.01 -13.63
C VAL A 73 -2.54 0.11 -15.08
N PHE A 74 -1.30 0.48 -15.26
CA PHE A 74 -0.69 0.54 -16.58
C PHE A 74 -0.21 -0.84 -17.00
N VAL A 75 -0.96 -1.47 -17.92
CA VAL A 75 -0.50 -2.69 -18.59
C VAL A 75 0.23 -2.27 -19.87
N PRO A 76 1.54 -2.51 -19.97
CA PRO A 76 2.31 -2.09 -21.13
C PRO A 76 1.83 -2.82 -22.38
N GLU A 77 1.71 -2.14 -23.51
CA GLU A 77 1.38 -2.75 -24.79
C GLU A 77 2.31 -3.92 -25.15
N ALA A 78 3.56 -3.86 -24.69
CA ALA A 78 4.54 -4.93 -24.78
C ALA A 78 4.08 -6.27 -24.16
N LEU A 79 3.13 -6.27 -23.18
CA LEU A 79 2.55 -7.51 -22.67
C LEU A 79 1.65 -8.15 -23.72
N VAL A 80 0.79 -7.37 -24.37
CA VAL A 80 -0.13 -7.85 -25.40
C VAL A 80 0.65 -8.29 -26.64
N GLU A 81 1.70 -7.56 -27.01
CA GLU A 81 2.63 -7.92 -28.07
C GLU A 81 3.28 -9.29 -27.79
N ALA A 82 3.86 -9.45 -26.59
CA ALA A 82 4.46 -10.72 -26.17
C ALA A 82 3.43 -11.87 -26.14
N MET A 83 2.19 -11.63 -25.71
CA MET A 83 1.12 -12.62 -25.79
C MET A 83 0.82 -13.02 -27.24
N GLY A 84 0.80 -12.05 -28.17
CA GLY A 84 0.60 -12.30 -29.61
C GLY A 84 1.74 -13.08 -30.26
N GLU A 85 2.95 -12.98 -29.73
CA GLU A 85 4.12 -13.75 -30.19
C GLU A 85 4.21 -15.14 -29.56
N SER A 86 3.59 -15.36 -28.40
CA SER A 86 3.70 -16.59 -27.63
C SER A 86 2.87 -17.74 -28.22
N ALA A 87 3.36 -18.97 -28.13
CA ALA A 87 2.59 -20.16 -28.48
C ALA A 87 1.37 -20.34 -27.55
N ARG A 88 1.51 -19.90 -26.29
CA ARG A 88 0.53 -20.08 -25.21
C ARG A 88 -0.72 -19.24 -25.39
N PHE A 89 -0.59 -17.97 -25.79
CA PHE A 89 -1.71 -17.04 -25.79
C PHE A 89 -2.16 -16.57 -27.18
N ARG A 90 -1.31 -16.68 -28.21
CA ARG A 90 -1.55 -16.06 -29.52
C ARG A 90 -2.87 -16.46 -30.20
N ASN A 91 -3.30 -17.72 -30.01
CA ASN A 91 -4.48 -18.27 -30.61
C ASN A 91 -5.74 -18.11 -29.76
N ALA A 92 -5.61 -17.62 -28.50
CA ALA A 92 -6.78 -17.36 -27.67
C ALA A 92 -7.69 -16.35 -28.36
N LEU A 93 -9.00 -16.59 -28.26
CA LEU A 93 -10.03 -15.80 -28.93
C LEU A 93 -10.60 -14.78 -27.95
N LEU A 94 -10.55 -13.52 -28.33
CA LEU A 94 -11.10 -12.41 -27.56
C LEU A 94 -12.46 -12.00 -28.13
N SER A 95 -13.44 -11.78 -27.26
CA SER A 95 -14.79 -11.39 -27.66
C SER A 95 -15.53 -10.63 -26.57
N GLY A 96 -16.63 -10.01 -26.94
CA GLY A 96 -17.57 -9.40 -26.00
C GLY A 96 -16.97 -8.27 -25.16
N TYR A 97 -16.02 -7.49 -25.70
CA TYR A 97 -15.42 -6.38 -24.96
C TYR A 97 -16.44 -5.29 -24.65
N VAL A 98 -16.55 -4.97 -23.37
CA VAL A 98 -17.38 -3.86 -22.85
C VAL A 98 -16.49 -2.91 -22.09
N ASP A 99 -16.68 -1.61 -22.28
CA ASP A 99 -16.03 -0.54 -21.52
C ASP A 99 -17.00 0.62 -21.37
N VAL A 100 -17.59 0.76 -20.21
CA VAL A 100 -18.64 1.74 -19.90
C VAL A 100 -18.20 2.59 -18.72
N THR A 101 -18.25 3.90 -18.88
CA THR A 101 -18.14 4.88 -17.79
C THR A 101 -19.34 5.80 -17.88
N ASP A 102 -20.20 5.76 -16.86
CA ASP A 102 -21.37 6.65 -16.72
C ASP A 102 -21.22 7.50 -15.47
N HIS A 103 -20.92 8.77 -15.68
CA HIS A 103 -20.79 9.75 -14.60
C HIS A 103 -22.12 10.09 -13.93
N GLY A 104 -23.25 9.87 -14.60
CA GLY A 104 -24.59 10.15 -14.06
C GLY A 104 -25.01 9.12 -13.01
N THR A 105 -24.76 7.84 -13.29
CA THR A 105 -25.04 6.73 -12.35
C THR A 105 -23.85 6.42 -11.43
N GLY A 106 -22.68 7.01 -11.70
CA GLY A 106 -21.46 6.72 -10.95
C GLY A 106 -20.89 5.33 -11.25
N THR A 107 -21.09 4.81 -12.46
CA THR A 107 -20.74 3.43 -12.86
C THR A 107 -19.48 3.43 -13.73
N GLN A 108 -18.54 2.52 -13.41
CA GLN A 108 -17.39 2.23 -14.27
C GLN A 108 -17.23 0.71 -14.37
N PHE A 109 -17.49 0.15 -15.56
CA PHE A 109 -17.49 -1.29 -15.82
C PHE A 109 -16.75 -1.63 -17.11
N ALA A 110 -15.85 -2.61 -17.07
CA ALA A 110 -15.28 -3.19 -18.27
C ALA A 110 -15.01 -4.68 -18.09
N ALA A 111 -15.17 -5.43 -19.18
CA ALA A 111 -14.95 -6.86 -19.20
C ALA A 111 -14.56 -7.35 -20.61
N VAL A 112 -13.89 -8.49 -20.65
CA VAL A 112 -13.57 -9.21 -21.90
C VAL A 112 -13.66 -10.72 -21.67
N THR A 113 -14.13 -11.44 -22.66
CA THR A 113 -14.16 -12.90 -22.69
C THR A 113 -12.98 -13.42 -23.51
N ILE A 114 -12.26 -14.39 -22.97
CA ILE A 114 -11.05 -14.99 -23.54
C ILE A 114 -11.28 -16.50 -23.62
N GLN A 115 -11.37 -17.04 -24.81
CA GLN A 115 -11.49 -18.49 -25.03
C GLN A 115 -10.09 -19.06 -25.32
N LEU A 116 -9.65 -19.99 -24.47
CA LEU A 116 -8.33 -20.64 -24.58
C LEU A 116 -8.43 -21.83 -25.55
N ASP A 117 -7.27 -22.24 -26.08
CA ASP A 117 -7.18 -23.36 -27.03
C ASP A 117 -7.40 -24.75 -26.41
N ASP A 118 -7.39 -24.86 -25.09
CA ASP A 118 -7.72 -26.05 -24.32
C ASP A 118 -9.24 -26.22 -24.04
N GLY A 119 -10.07 -25.29 -24.54
CA GLY A 119 -11.51 -25.27 -24.36
C GLY A 119 -12.04 -24.56 -23.13
N HIS A 120 -11.16 -24.03 -22.25
CA HIS A 120 -11.57 -23.17 -21.13
C HIS A 120 -11.91 -21.76 -21.61
N THR A 121 -12.91 -21.16 -20.99
CA THR A 121 -13.22 -19.74 -21.16
C THR A 121 -12.80 -18.98 -19.90
N TYR A 122 -11.98 -17.94 -20.04
CA TYR A 122 -11.65 -17.02 -18.97
C TYR A 122 -12.41 -15.70 -19.16
N ILE A 123 -13.17 -15.29 -18.15
CA ILE A 123 -13.90 -14.02 -18.15
C ILE A 123 -13.15 -13.05 -17.24
N SER A 124 -12.61 -11.98 -17.84
CA SER A 124 -11.80 -10.99 -17.17
C SER A 124 -12.57 -9.71 -16.91
N PHE A 125 -12.70 -9.33 -15.63
CA PHE A 125 -13.26 -8.05 -15.21
C PHE A 125 -12.15 -7.05 -14.89
N ARG A 126 -12.29 -5.82 -15.40
CA ARG A 126 -11.34 -4.73 -15.15
C ARG A 126 -11.54 -4.14 -13.76
N GLY A 127 -10.42 -3.76 -13.14
CA GLY A 127 -10.38 -2.95 -11.94
C GLY A 127 -10.76 -1.49 -12.18
N THR A 128 -10.62 -0.69 -11.13
CA THR A 128 -10.93 0.74 -11.15
C THR A 128 -9.96 1.49 -12.05
N ASP A 129 -10.47 2.48 -12.76
CA ASP A 129 -9.66 3.46 -13.49
C ASP A 129 -9.22 4.62 -12.58
N SER A 130 -8.53 5.63 -13.14
CA SER A 130 -8.09 6.81 -12.39
C SER A 130 -9.18 7.87 -12.22
N THR A 131 -10.43 7.61 -12.64
CA THR A 131 -11.53 8.58 -12.54
C THR A 131 -12.05 8.70 -11.11
N ILE A 132 -12.50 9.90 -10.74
CA ILE A 132 -13.22 10.14 -9.47
C ILE A 132 -14.46 9.25 -9.38
N THR A 133 -15.13 8.98 -10.51
CA THR A 133 -16.29 8.09 -10.62
C THR A 133 -15.96 6.66 -10.23
N GLY A 134 -14.88 6.08 -10.77
CA GLY A 134 -14.45 4.73 -10.44
C GLY A 134 -14.12 4.57 -8.95
N TRP A 135 -13.38 5.52 -8.38
CA TRP A 135 -13.04 5.51 -6.95
C TRP A 135 -14.27 5.69 -6.04
N ARG A 136 -15.23 6.54 -6.44
CA ARG A 136 -16.49 6.69 -5.71
C ARG A 136 -17.26 5.37 -5.67
N GLU A 137 -17.32 4.64 -6.78
CA GLU A 137 -17.97 3.34 -6.86
C GLU A 137 -17.30 2.30 -5.95
N ASP A 138 -15.96 2.28 -5.87
CA ASP A 138 -15.23 1.38 -4.97
C ASP A 138 -15.60 1.60 -3.50
N PHE A 139 -15.71 2.85 -3.07
CA PHE A 139 -16.17 3.17 -1.71
C PHE A 139 -17.65 2.78 -1.51
N THR A 140 -18.48 2.93 -2.54
CA THR A 140 -19.90 2.57 -2.52
C THR A 140 -20.10 1.07 -2.29
N MET A 141 -19.23 0.21 -2.86
CA MET A 141 -19.23 -1.23 -2.62
C MET A 141 -19.10 -1.62 -1.14
N SER A 142 -18.72 -0.71 -0.26
CA SER A 142 -18.62 -0.98 1.19
C SER A 142 -19.96 -0.94 1.92
N PHE A 143 -21.04 -0.43 1.31
CA PHE A 143 -22.34 -0.27 1.97
C PHE A 143 -23.57 -0.55 1.08
N GLU A 144 -23.39 -0.69 -0.25
CA GLU A 144 -24.48 -1.08 -1.15
C GLU A 144 -23.95 -1.85 -2.38
N THR A 145 -24.83 -2.63 -2.99
CA THR A 145 -24.56 -3.26 -4.28
C THR A 145 -24.47 -2.22 -5.38
N THR A 146 -23.39 -2.23 -6.14
CA THR A 146 -23.17 -1.27 -7.22
C THR A 146 -23.71 -1.75 -8.57
N GLN A 147 -23.92 -0.79 -9.47
CA GLN A 147 -24.36 -1.10 -10.82
C GLN A 147 -23.30 -1.98 -11.56
N SER A 148 -22.00 -1.78 -11.31
CA SER A 148 -20.95 -2.62 -11.89
C SER A 148 -21.07 -4.08 -11.46
N GLN A 149 -21.46 -4.35 -10.22
CA GLN A 149 -21.69 -5.73 -9.75
C GLN A 149 -22.87 -6.38 -10.47
N MET A 150 -23.96 -5.63 -10.67
CA MET A 150 -25.11 -6.13 -11.46
C MET A 150 -24.74 -6.40 -12.92
N LEU A 151 -23.99 -5.47 -13.55
CA LEU A 151 -23.50 -5.65 -14.92
C LEU A 151 -22.54 -6.84 -15.03
N ALA A 152 -21.74 -7.13 -13.99
CA ALA A 152 -20.87 -8.30 -13.98
C ALA A 152 -21.64 -9.62 -13.95
N VAL A 153 -22.75 -9.69 -13.19
CA VAL A 153 -23.67 -10.85 -13.22
C VAL A 153 -24.27 -11.04 -14.61
N ASP A 154 -24.86 -9.97 -15.17
CA ASP A 154 -25.48 -10.02 -16.50
C ASP A 154 -24.47 -10.41 -17.58
N TYR A 155 -23.27 -9.85 -17.53
CA TYR A 155 -22.20 -10.18 -18.46
C TYR A 155 -21.81 -11.65 -18.35
N LEU A 156 -21.54 -12.15 -17.13
CA LEU A 156 -21.15 -13.54 -16.90
C LEU A 156 -22.22 -14.52 -17.41
N CYS A 157 -23.48 -14.32 -17.06
CA CYS A 157 -24.59 -15.18 -17.51
C CYS A 157 -24.69 -15.23 -19.04
N ARG A 158 -24.64 -14.07 -19.72
CA ARG A 158 -24.69 -14.02 -21.20
C ARG A 158 -23.52 -14.74 -21.84
N ARG A 159 -22.29 -14.50 -21.35
CA ARG A 159 -21.09 -15.13 -21.91
C ARG A 159 -21.07 -16.64 -21.67
N MET A 160 -21.57 -17.10 -20.51
CA MET A 160 -21.72 -18.54 -20.25
C MET A 160 -22.75 -19.21 -21.12
N ALA A 161 -23.84 -18.54 -21.47
CA ALA A 161 -24.83 -19.06 -22.40
C ALA A 161 -24.25 -19.26 -23.83
N GLU A 162 -23.31 -18.40 -24.23
CA GLU A 162 -22.64 -18.49 -25.53
C GLU A 162 -21.46 -19.47 -25.55
N ASN A 163 -20.88 -19.77 -24.39
CA ASN A 163 -19.69 -20.62 -24.24
C ASN A 163 -20.02 -21.81 -23.32
N PRO A 164 -20.36 -22.98 -23.84
CA PRO A 164 -20.84 -24.12 -23.03
C PRO A 164 -19.76 -24.85 -22.24
N GLY A 165 -18.48 -24.55 -22.44
CA GLY A 165 -17.33 -25.19 -21.77
C GLY A 165 -17.15 -24.79 -20.30
N PRO A 166 -16.08 -25.27 -19.65
CA PRO A 166 -15.69 -24.85 -18.31
C PRO A 166 -15.26 -23.38 -18.30
N VAL A 167 -15.62 -22.66 -17.24
CA VAL A 167 -15.41 -21.22 -17.13
C VAL A 167 -14.52 -20.92 -15.92
N MET A 168 -13.53 -20.09 -16.16
CA MET A 168 -12.78 -19.39 -15.12
C MET A 168 -13.17 -17.91 -15.14
N VAL A 169 -13.24 -17.30 -13.98
CA VAL A 169 -13.59 -15.89 -13.85
C VAL A 169 -12.59 -15.19 -12.94
N GLY A 170 -12.14 -14.00 -13.31
CA GLY A 170 -11.16 -13.30 -12.48
C GLY A 170 -11.01 -11.83 -12.86
N GLY A 171 -10.22 -11.14 -12.07
CA GLY A 171 -9.89 -9.74 -12.28
C GLY A 171 -8.93 -9.21 -11.21
N HIS A 172 -8.50 -7.99 -11.41
CA HIS A 172 -7.63 -7.28 -10.48
C HIS A 172 -8.41 -6.18 -9.78
N SER A 173 -8.12 -5.91 -8.50
CA SER A 173 -8.74 -4.85 -7.71
C SER A 173 -10.28 -5.00 -7.70
N LYS A 174 -11.05 -3.97 -8.04
CA LYS A 174 -12.51 -4.05 -8.23
C LYS A 174 -12.91 -5.22 -9.13
N GLY A 175 -12.15 -5.49 -10.18
CA GLY A 175 -12.42 -6.63 -11.08
C GLY A 175 -12.42 -7.99 -10.37
N GLY A 176 -11.57 -8.18 -9.36
CA GLY A 176 -11.58 -9.37 -8.50
C GLY A 176 -12.85 -9.47 -7.64
N ASN A 177 -13.34 -8.34 -7.10
CA ASN A 177 -14.63 -8.30 -6.42
C ASN A 177 -15.78 -8.62 -7.35
N LEU A 178 -15.81 -8.03 -8.57
CA LEU A 178 -16.83 -8.29 -9.58
C LEU A 178 -16.86 -9.77 -9.98
N ALA A 179 -15.71 -10.42 -10.12
CA ALA A 179 -15.59 -11.84 -10.47
C ALA A 179 -16.23 -12.73 -9.40
N VAL A 180 -15.92 -12.50 -8.14
CA VAL A 180 -16.50 -13.25 -7.03
C VAL A 180 -18.00 -12.97 -6.92
N TYR A 181 -18.41 -11.69 -6.99
CA TYR A 181 -19.82 -11.31 -6.91
C TYR A 181 -20.66 -11.96 -8.01
N ALA A 182 -20.20 -11.89 -9.26
CA ALA A 182 -20.89 -12.48 -10.39
C ALA A 182 -21.04 -14.01 -10.27
N ALA A 183 -19.97 -14.70 -9.87
CA ALA A 183 -20.00 -16.15 -9.68
C ALA A 183 -20.98 -16.60 -8.58
N LEU A 184 -21.10 -15.82 -7.49
CA LEU A 184 -22.03 -16.09 -6.39
C LEU A 184 -23.51 -15.94 -6.77
N HIS A 185 -23.81 -15.24 -7.86
CA HIS A 185 -25.18 -14.97 -8.33
C HIS A 185 -25.60 -15.84 -9.54
N LEU A 186 -24.78 -16.82 -9.92
CA LEU A 186 -25.13 -17.82 -10.92
C LEU A 186 -26.18 -18.80 -10.40
N ASP A 187 -26.97 -19.34 -11.29
CA ASP A 187 -27.77 -20.51 -10.98
C ASP A 187 -26.90 -21.77 -10.77
N GLN A 188 -27.48 -22.83 -10.24
CA GLN A 188 -26.73 -24.04 -9.86
C GLN A 188 -26.11 -24.74 -11.09
N ALA A 189 -26.71 -24.65 -12.26
CA ALA A 189 -26.22 -25.30 -13.49
C ALA A 189 -24.98 -24.57 -14.02
N ASP A 190 -25.03 -23.25 -14.08
CA ASP A 190 -23.92 -22.43 -14.50
C ASP A 190 -22.81 -22.40 -13.44
N GLU A 191 -23.15 -22.33 -12.15
CA GLU A 191 -22.16 -22.40 -11.05
C GLU A 191 -21.32 -23.69 -11.12
N ALA A 192 -21.93 -24.83 -11.50
CA ALA A 192 -21.21 -26.09 -11.64
C ALA A 192 -20.13 -26.07 -12.73
N ARG A 193 -20.23 -25.16 -13.70
CA ARG A 193 -19.26 -24.96 -14.80
C ARG A 193 -18.11 -24.04 -14.43
N VAL A 194 -18.22 -23.31 -13.32
CA VAL A 194 -17.13 -22.44 -12.85
C VAL A 194 -16.08 -23.30 -12.18
N VAL A 195 -14.92 -23.43 -12.82
CA VAL A 195 -13.79 -24.25 -12.34
C VAL A 195 -12.74 -23.46 -11.57
N GLY A 196 -12.75 -22.13 -11.64
CA GLY A 196 -11.84 -21.27 -10.89
C GLY A 196 -12.33 -19.82 -10.83
N ILE A 197 -12.18 -19.21 -9.68
CA ILE A 197 -12.48 -17.80 -9.40
C ILE A 197 -11.22 -17.15 -8.86
N TYR A 198 -10.76 -16.07 -9.49
CA TYR A 198 -9.50 -15.44 -9.17
C TYR A 198 -9.71 -13.97 -8.77
N THR A 199 -9.37 -13.64 -7.52
CA THR A 199 -9.38 -12.26 -7.03
C THR A 199 -7.97 -11.79 -6.73
N ASN A 200 -7.43 -10.95 -7.62
CA ASN A 200 -6.06 -10.44 -7.55
C ASN A 200 -6.07 -9.08 -6.87
N ASP A 201 -5.75 -9.05 -5.59
CA ASP A 201 -5.81 -7.90 -4.67
C ASP A 201 -7.16 -7.17 -4.69
N GLY A 202 -8.25 -7.93 -4.92
CA GLY A 202 -9.61 -7.43 -4.89
C GLY A 202 -10.17 -7.35 -3.47
N PRO A 203 -10.96 -6.30 -3.13
CA PRO A 203 -11.64 -6.22 -1.84
C PRO A 203 -12.71 -7.31 -1.71
N GLY A 204 -12.97 -7.73 -0.48
CA GLY A 204 -14.08 -8.62 -0.14
C GLY A 204 -15.42 -7.89 -0.09
N PHE A 205 -16.35 -8.42 0.70
CA PHE A 205 -17.71 -7.91 0.80
C PHE A 205 -18.07 -7.54 2.23
N SER A 206 -18.73 -6.41 2.39
CA SER A 206 -19.36 -6.06 3.66
C SER A 206 -20.40 -7.14 4.03
N PRO A 207 -20.50 -7.53 5.32
CA PRO A 207 -21.57 -8.42 5.79
C PRO A 207 -22.99 -7.89 5.52
N ASP A 208 -23.12 -6.60 5.29
CA ASP A 208 -24.38 -5.95 4.92
C ASP A 208 -24.80 -6.26 3.46
N ILE A 209 -23.86 -6.74 2.62
CA ILE A 209 -24.08 -7.02 1.19
C ILE A 209 -24.12 -8.51 0.92
N LEU A 210 -23.15 -9.25 1.45
CA LEU A 210 -23.08 -10.71 1.34
C LEU A 210 -22.73 -11.32 2.70
N ASP A 211 -23.50 -12.34 3.10
CA ASP A 211 -23.20 -13.07 4.31
C ASP A 211 -22.02 -14.06 4.12
N GLY A 212 -21.39 -14.46 5.20
CA GLY A 212 -20.25 -15.38 5.17
C GLY A 212 -20.64 -16.79 4.64
N GLN A 213 -21.91 -17.17 4.71
CA GLN A 213 -22.40 -18.46 4.20
C GLN A 213 -22.43 -18.48 2.67
N ALA A 214 -22.86 -17.38 2.04
CA ALA A 214 -22.79 -17.23 0.58
C ALA A 214 -21.34 -17.29 0.08
N LEU A 215 -20.42 -16.60 0.76
CA LEU A 215 -18.99 -16.59 0.40
C LEU A 215 -18.34 -17.99 0.57
N SER A 216 -18.73 -18.75 1.57
CA SER A 216 -18.17 -20.09 1.81
C SER A 216 -18.53 -21.11 0.73
N ARG A 217 -19.65 -20.91 0.02
CA ARG A 217 -20.13 -21.82 -1.04
C ARG A 217 -19.12 -22.01 -2.19
N LEU A 218 -18.38 -20.98 -2.53
CA LEU A 218 -17.40 -21.00 -3.62
C LEU A 218 -15.94 -20.89 -3.12
N SER A 219 -15.70 -20.98 -1.82
CA SER A 219 -14.36 -20.80 -1.23
C SER A 219 -13.32 -21.75 -1.80
N ASP A 220 -13.70 -23.02 -2.05
CA ASP A 220 -12.81 -24.06 -2.57
C ASP A 220 -12.38 -23.83 -4.02
N ARG A 221 -13.13 -23.02 -4.77
CA ARG A 221 -12.84 -22.64 -6.16
C ARG A 221 -12.31 -21.23 -6.27
N THR A 222 -12.25 -20.49 -5.16
CA THR A 222 -11.77 -19.11 -5.12
C THR A 222 -10.31 -19.05 -4.70
N VAL A 223 -9.48 -18.45 -5.53
CA VAL A 223 -8.07 -18.18 -5.28
C VAL A 223 -7.90 -16.68 -5.09
N LYS A 224 -7.46 -16.30 -3.91
CA LYS A 224 -7.14 -14.91 -3.57
C LYS A 224 -5.64 -14.70 -3.58
N ILE A 225 -5.17 -13.71 -4.32
CA ILE A 225 -3.76 -13.37 -4.40
C ILE A 225 -3.59 -11.91 -3.98
N VAL A 226 -2.69 -11.65 -3.05
CA VAL A 226 -2.42 -10.30 -2.53
C VAL A 226 -0.92 -10.05 -2.42
N PRO A 227 -0.41 -8.82 -2.62
CA PRO A 227 1.00 -8.51 -2.40
C PRO A 227 1.31 -8.45 -0.89
N GLU A 228 2.61 -8.50 -0.53
CA GLU A 228 3.03 -8.35 0.88
C GLU A 228 2.63 -6.97 1.49
N PHE A 229 2.36 -5.97 0.67
CA PHE A 229 1.77 -4.70 1.12
C PHE A 229 0.33 -4.58 0.61
N ALA A 230 -0.51 -5.56 0.88
CA ALA A 230 -1.93 -5.50 0.54
C ALA A 230 -2.69 -4.61 1.52
N VAL A 231 -3.46 -3.68 0.97
CA VAL A 231 -4.45 -2.87 1.70
C VAL A 231 -5.83 -3.08 1.07
N ILE A 232 -5.94 -2.92 -0.25
CA ILE A 232 -7.20 -3.07 -0.98
C ILE A 232 -7.75 -4.48 -0.84
N GLY A 233 -6.94 -5.50 -1.12
CA GLY A 233 -7.35 -6.91 -1.01
C GLY A 233 -7.63 -7.38 0.41
N ARG A 234 -7.37 -6.55 1.44
CA ARG A 234 -7.67 -6.85 2.85
C ARG A 234 -8.95 -6.19 3.35
N ILE A 235 -9.53 -5.27 2.58
CA ILE A 235 -10.83 -4.65 2.91
C ILE A 235 -11.91 -5.72 2.87
N PHE A 236 -12.66 -5.92 3.95
CA PHE A 236 -13.66 -6.98 4.10
C PHE A 236 -13.13 -8.36 3.70
N ASP A 237 -12.03 -8.76 4.30
CA ASP A 237 -11.31 -9.97 3.92
C ASP A 237 -12.20 -11.21 3.90
N SER A 238 -12.06 -12.02 2.85
CA SER A 238 -12.76 -13.28 2.70
C SER A 238 -11.97 -14.43 3.34
N GLN A 239 -12.66 -15.52 3.71
CA GLN A 239 -12.02 -16.74 4.22
C GLN A 239 -11.41 -17.63 3.11
N ALA A 240 -11.33 -17.13 1.86
CA ALA A 240 -10.74 -17.87 0.77
C ALA A 240 -9.23 -18.11 0.97
N PRO A 241 -8.68 -19.23 0.48
CA PRO A 241 -7.23 -19.46 0.47
C PRO A 241 -6.50 -18.28 -0.16
N THR A 242 -5.59 -17.67 0.60
CA THR A 242 -4.91 -16.43 0.21
C THR A 242 -3.42 -16.68 -0.01
N TYR A 243 -2.93 -16.35 -1.20
CA TYR A 243 -1.52 -16.34 -1.55
C TYR A 243 -0.96 -14.94 -1.35
N ILE A 244 0.04 -14.80 -0.48
CA ILE A 244 0.75 -13.52 -0.28
C ILE A 244 2.00 -13.55 -1.13
N VAL A 245 2.18 -12.55 -2.00
CA VAL A 245 3.22 -12.57 -3.03
C VAL A 245 4.17 -11.40 -2.93
N ALA A 246 5.40 -11.62 -3.39
CA ALA A 246 6.42 -10.60 -3.46
C ALA A 246 6.15 -9.62 -4.61
N SER A 247 6.48 -8.35 -4.39
CA SER A 247 6.44 -7.30 -5.39
C SER A 247 7.77 -6.53 -5.46
N SER A 248 8.11 -6.02 -6.63
CA SER A 248 9.20 -5.05 -6.82
C SER A 248 8.76 -3.61 -6.48
N GLY A 249 7.45 -3.36 -6.39
CA GLY A 249 6.87 -2.09 -5.98
C GLY A 249 7.10 -1.78 -4.49
N ARG A 250 6.78 -0.56 -4.07
CA ARG A 250 6.87 -0.14 -2.66
C ARG A 250 5.55 0.47 -2.20
N GLY A 251 5.10 0.08 -1.01
CA GLY A 251 3.84 0.58 -0.44
C GLY A 251 2.67 0.26 -1.37
N LEU A 252 1.77 1.21 -1.59
CA LEU A 252 0.58 1.04 -2.43
C LEU A 252 0.89 0.72 -3.90
N VAL A 253 2.10 1.00 -4.42
CA VAL A 253 2.51 0.60 -5.78
C VAL A 253 2.51 -0.92 -5.94
N GLN A 254 2.61 -1.69 -4.84
CA GLN A 254 2.48 -3.14 -4.89
C GLN A 254 1.09 -3.63 -5.31
N HIS A 255 0.07 -2.76 -5.28
CA HIS A 255 -1.25 -3.07 -5.84
C HIS A 255 -1.22 -3.32 -7.35
N ASP A 256 -0.23 -2.79 -8.07
CA ASP A 256 -0.03 -3.05 -9.49
C ASP A 256 0.52 -4.46 -9.71
N VAL A 257 -0.26 -5.34 -10.36
CA VAL A 257 0.10 -6.72 -10.67
C VAL A 257 1.35 -6.84 -11.55
N MET A 258 1.68 -5.82 -12.36
CA MET A 258 2.89 -5.78 -13.17
C MET A 258 4.17 -5.72 -12.34
N THR A 259 4.06 -5.38 -11.05
CA THR A 259 5.19 -5.37 -10.11
C THR A 259 5.37 -6.70 -9.36
N TRP A 260 4.44 -7.66 -9.52
CA TRP A 260 4.48 -8.93 -8.80
C TRP A 260 5.57 -9.83 -9.38
N GLN A 261 6.24 -10.54 -8.48
CA GLN A 261 7.41 -11.35 -8.85
C GLN A 261 7.00 -12.76 -9.22
N VAL A 262 7.52 -13.22 -10.36
CA VAL A 262 7.27 -14.54 -10.92
C VAL A 262 8.52 -15.40 -10.80
N GLU A 263 8.34 -16.68 -10.46
CA GLU A 263 9.36 -17.70 -10.46
C GLU A 263 8.83 -18.98 -11.12
N GLY A 264 9.30 -19.27 -12.31
CA GLY A 264 8.81 -20.41 -13.09
C GLY A 264 7.34 -20.22 -13.52
N GLU A 265 6.49 -21.12 -13.13
CA GLU A 265 5.04 -21.14 -13.39
C GLU A 265 4.25 -20.70 -12.13
N SER A 266 4.90 -20.07 -11.18
CA SER A 266 4.34 -19.65 -9.90
C SER A 266 4.72 -18.22 -9.55
N LEU A 267 4.18 -17.73 -8.46
CA LEU A 267 4.52 -16.44 -7.88
C LEU A 267 5.50 -16.62 -6.73
N VAL A 268 6.36 -15.64 -6.51
CA VAL A 268 7.27 -15.66 -5.36
C VAL A 268 6.45 -15.39 -4.09
N GLU A 269 6.23 -16.43 -3.30
CA GLU A 269 5.42 -16.33 -2.09
C GLU A 269 6.12 -15.59 -0.95
N ARG A 270 5.32 -15.00 -0.08
CA ARG A 270 5.71 -14.37 1.18
C ARG A 270 4.97 -15.00 2.34
N PRO A 271 5.63 -15.17 3.51
CA PRO A 271 5.02 -15.85 4.65
C PRO A 271 3.92 -15.01 5.34
N ALA A 272 3.92 -13.70 5.15
CA ALA A 272 2.97 -12.79 5.81
C ALA A 272 2.91 -11.43 5.12
N ILE A 273 1.83 -10.71 5.39
CA ILE A 273 1.66 -9.28 5.08
C ILE A 273 2.72 -8.46 5.83
N SER A 274 3.22 -7.40 5.22
CA SER A 274 4.22 -6.54 5.85
C SER A 274 3.66 -5.80 7.07
N PRO A 275 4.48 -5.54 8.11
CA PRO A 275 4.02 -4.84 9.33
C PRO A 275 3.41 -3.47 9.09
N ARG A 276 3.78 -2.81 7.99
CA ARG A 276 3.21 -1.52 7.59
C ARG A 276 1.82 -1.65 6.99
N ALA A 277 1.63 -2.66 6.15
CA ALA A 277 0.31 -2.96 5.60
C ALA A 277 -0.63 -3.39 6.72
N GLU A 278 -0.16 -4.22 7.67
CA GLU A 278 -0.92 -4.61 8.85
C GLU A 278 -1.40 -3.41 9.67
N LEU A 279 -0.55 -2.38 9.86
CA LEU A 279 -0.95 -1.17 10.56
C LEU A 279 -2.07 -0.41 9.84
N LEU A 280 -1.96 -0.29 8.50
CA LEU A 280 -2.99 0.34 7.68
C LEU A 280 -4.29 -0.47 7.68
N ASN A 281 -4.18 -1.80 7.55
CA ASN A 281 -5.32 -2.70 7.56
C ASN A 281 -6.10 -2.57 8.87
N ARG A 282 -5.44 -2.60 10.03
CA ARG A 282 -6.10 -2.36 11.33
C ARG A 282 -6.81 -1.00 11.42
N ALA A 283 -6.22 0.05 10.83
CA ALA A 283 -6.86 1.36 10.81
C ALA A 283 -8.13 1.34 9.95
N VAL A 284 -8.07 0.68 8.78
CA VAL A 284 -9.21 0.53 7.88
C VAL A 284 -10.29 -0.34 8.52
N ASP A 285 -9.93 -1.50 9.07
CA ASP A 285 -10.86 -2.42 9.75
C ASP A 285 -11.56 -1.74 10.93
N THR A 286 -10.81 -1.04 11.80
CA THR A 286 -11.39 -0.28 12.92
C THR A 286 -12.35 0.81 12.45
N TRP A 287 -12.06 1.44 11.32
CA TRP A 287 -12.96 2.43 10.73
C TRP A 287 -14.23 1.77 10.19
N LEU A 288 -14.09 0.67 9.44
CA LEU A 288 -15.21 -0.06 8.85
C LEU A 288 -16.13 -0.66 9.92
N GLU A 289 -15.57 -1.19 11.01
CA GLU A 289 -16.33 -1.72 12.16
C GLU A 289 -17.05 -0.60 12.93
N GLY A 290 -16.40 0.57 13.04
CA GLY A 290 -16.95 1.72 13.76
C GLY A 290 -17.95 2.57 12.95
N ALA A 291 -18.00 2.40 11.63
CA ALA A 291 -18.86 3.15 10.71
C ALA A 291 -19.95 2.24 10.16
N GLY A 292 -21.19 2.49 10.51
CA GLY A 292 -22.34 1.79 9.91
C GLY A 292 -22.52 2.15 8.41
N PRO A 293 -23.38 1.42 7.66
CA PRO A 293 -23.62 1.67 6.23
C PRO A 293 -23.98 3.13 5.91
N SER A 294 -24.80 3.77 6.74
CA SER A 294 -25.17 5.19 6.58
C SER A 294 -23.97 6.13 6.77
N ASP A 295 -23.07 5.85 7.72
CA ASP A 295 -21.89 6.68 7.96
C ASP A 295 -20.87 6.54 6.81
N ARG A 296 -20.72 5.33 6.27
CA ARG A 296 -19.86 5.06 5.09
C ARG A 296 -20.41 5.77 3.85
N ARG A 297 -21.73 5.74 3.63
CA ARG A 297 -22.39 6.47 2.53
C ARG A 297 -22.16 7.97 2.65
N ASP A 298 -22.50 8.57 3.80
CA ASP A 298 -22.36 10.00 4.06
C ASP A 298 -20.91 10.48 3.90
N PHE A 299 -19.95 9.63 4.31
CA PHE A 299 -18.51 9.89 4.12
C PHE A 299 -18.13 9.86 2.65
N THR A 300 -18.55 8.82 1.91
CA THR A 300 -18.28 8.65 0.49
C THR A 300 -18.83 9.82 -0.32
N GLU A 301 -20.12 10.13 -0.16
CA GLU A 301 -20.76 11.26 -0.84
C GLU A 301 -20.03 12.57 -0.54
N GLY A 302 -19.79 12.88 0.73
CA GLY A 302 -19.12 14.13 1.11
C GLY A 302 -17.68 14.24 0.63
N LEU A 303 -16.93 13.14 0.60
CA LEU A 303 -15.57 13.11 0.10
C LEU A 303 -15.53 13.35 -1.41
N PHE A 304 -16.28 12.55 -2.17
CA PHE A 304 -16.23 12.62 -3.63
C PHE A 304 -16.93 13.85 -4.20
N ASP A 305 -17.97 14.35 -3.57
CA ASP A 305 -18.56 15.65 -3.91
C ASP A 305 -17.55 16.79 -3.67
N SER A 306 -16.73 16.70 -2.62
CA SER A 306 -15.67 17.67 -2.36
C SER A 306 -14.54 17.60 -3.38
N LEU A 307 -14.16 16.40 -3.83
CA LEU A 307 -13.16 16.21 -4.89
C LEU A 307 -13.68 16.72 -6.24
N ALA A 308 -14.94 16.42 -6.59
CA ALA A 308 -15.59 16.88 -7.81
C ALA A 308 -15.77 18.41 -7.84
N ALA A 309 -15.98 19.07 -6.69
CA ALA A 309 -16.07 20.52 -6.60
C ALA A 309 -14.80 21.26 -7.05
N GLY A 310 -13.65 20.58 -7.07
CA GLY A 310 -12.39 21.07 -7.63
C GLY A 310 -12.33 21.09 -9.16
N GLY A 311 -13.32 20.50 -9.85
CA GLY A 311 -13.39 20.44 -11.32
C GLY A 311 -12.53 19.33 -11.94
N GLY A 312 -11.87 18.47 -11.14
CA GLY A 312 -11.11 17.32 -11.62
C GLY A 312 -12.04 16.20 -12.10
N ILE A 313 -11.68 15.54 -13.20
CA ILE A 313 -12.31 14.30 -13.65
C ILE A 313 -11.47 13.10 -13.18
N LEU A 314 -10.16 13.25 -13.23
CA LEU A 314 -9.19 12.26 -12.76
C LEU A 314 -8.70 12.63 -11.36
N LEU A 315 -8.41 11.63 -10.55
CA LEU A 315 -7.88 11.83 -9.20
C LEU A 315 -6.53 12.57 -9.22
N GLN A 316 -5.72 12.34 -10.24
CA GLN A 316 -4.43 13.02 -10.46
C GLN A 316 -4.57 14.51 -10.84
N ASP A 317 -5.72 14.93 -11.39
CA ASP A 317 -5.95 16.32 -11.79
C ASP A 317 -6.23 17.24 -10.61
N VAL A 318 -6.63 16.67 -9.46
CA VAL A 318 -6.97 17.44 -8.25
C VAL A 318 -5.82 18.34 -7.78
N PRO A 319 -4.54 17.94 -7.80
CA PRO A 319 -3.42 18.81 -7.48
C PRO A 319 -3.06 19.82 -8.59
N ASP A 320 -3.31 19.49 -9.86
CA ASP A 320 -2.78 20.22 -11.02
C ASP A 320 -3.63 21.41 -11.48
N HIS A 321 -4.90 21.49 -11.04
CA HIS A 321 -5.81 22.60 -11.41
C HIS A 321 -5.53 23.93 -10.67
N GLY A 322 -4.34 24.05 -10.03
CA GLY A 322 -3.88 25.26 -9.37
C GLY A 322 -4.39 25.41 -7.93
N LYS A 323 -3.89 26.48 -7.24
CA LYS A 323 -4.21 26.73 -5.82
C LYS A 323 -5.71 26.82 -5.54
N GLY A 324 -6.52 27.31 -6.48
CA GLY A 324 -7.96 27.45 -6.35
C GLY A 324 -8.71 26.12 -6.25
N SER A 325 -8.25 25.05 -6.91
CA SER A 325 -8.89 23.74 -6.84
C SER A 325 -8.70 23.06 -5.48
N PHE A 326 -7.47 23.12 -4.94
CA PHE A 326 -7.18 22.59 -3.60
C PHE A 326 -7.94 23.35 -2.50
N GLU A 327 -8.00 24.67 -2.61
CA GLU A 327 -8.82 25.51 -1.71
C GLU A 327 -10.31 25.16 -1.80
N SER A 328 -10.84 24.91 -3.01
CA SER A 328 -12.23 24.50 -3.21
C SER A 328 -12.54 23.16 -2.55
N VAL A 329 -11.65 22.18 -2.67
CA VAL A 329 -11.75 20.88 -1.99
C VAL A 329 -11.74 21.05 -0.47
N ILE A 330 -10.79 21.82 0.07
CA ILE A 330 -10.72 22.10 1.52
C ILE A 330 -11.96 22.83 2.01
N LEU A 331 -12.43 23.86 1.29
CA LEU A 331 -13.65 24.60 1.66
C LEU A 331 -14.88 23.71 1.60
N SER A 332 -14.99 22.82 0.62
CA SER A 332 -16.07 21.83 0.54
C SER A 332 -16.03 20.85 1.72
N LEU A 333 -14.84 20.34 2.09
CA LEU A 333 -14.68 19.48 3.27
C LEU A 333 -15.01 20.21 4.58
N ILE A 334 -14.63 21.49 4.71
CA ILE A 334 -14.97 22.31 5.88
C ILE A 334 -16.46 22.57 5.96
N ARG A 335 -17.12 22.78 4.81
CA ARG A 335 -18.59 22.99 4.70
C ARG A 335 -19.37 21.69 4.70
N ALA A 336 -18.71 20.54 4.62
CA ALA A 336 -19.33 19.22 4.59
C ALA A 336 -20.31 19.05 5.76
N ARG A 337 -21.40 18.34 5.50
CA ARG A 337 -22.45 18.06 6.48
C ARG A 337 -21.87 17.43 7.75
N THR A 338 -22.56 17.62 8.87
CA THR A 338 -22.14 17.10 10.19
C THR A 338 -21.84 15.60 10.16
N LYS A 339 -22.53 14.85 9.30
CA LYS A 339 -22.35 13.41 9.08
C LYS A 339 -20.99 13.05 8.49
N THR A 340 -20.52 13.76 7.45
CA THR A 340 -19.17 13.56 6.87
C THR A 340 -18.08 13.84 7.90
N ARG A 341 -18.28 14.87 8.76
CA ARG A 341 -17.37 15.14 9.89
C ARG A 341 -17.33 14.01 10.91
N ASN A 342 -18.45 13.32 11.13
CA ASN A 342 -18.49 12.13 11.98
C ASN A 342 -17.67 10.97 11.39
N GLY A 343 -17.80 10.69 10.10
CA GLY A 343 -16.97 9.70 9.41
C GLY A 343 -15.47 9.99 9.53
N LEU A 344 -15.05 11.25 9.31
CA LEU A 344 -13.67 11.70 9.51
C LEU A 344 -13.21 11.53 10.97
N ARG A 345 -14.08 11.81 11.95
CA ARG A 345 -13.77 11.63 13.38
C ARG A 345 -13.62 10.16 13.75
N ILE A 346 -14.44 9.27 13.17
CA ILE A 346 -14.33 7.82 13.35
C ILE A 346 -13.01 7.36 12.74
N GLY A 347 -12.69 7.78 11.51
CA GLY A 347 -11.42 7.46 10.84
C GLY A 347 -10.19 7.92 11.63
N TRP A 348 -10.22 9.14 12.18
CA TRP A 348 -9.15 9.64 13.06
C TRP A 348 -8.97 8.79 14.32
N ARG A 349 -10.08 8.41 14.97
CA ARG A 349 -10.03 7.53 16.15
C ARG A 349 -9.46 6.15 15.82
N ALA A 350 -9.90 5.57 14.69
CA ALA A 350 -9.39 4.30 14.19
C ALA A 350 -7.89 4.36 13.92
N ALA A 351 -7.41 5.42 13.24
CA ALA A 351 -5.99 5.63 13.00
C ALA A 351 -5.17 5.73 14.30
N VAL A 352 -5.68 6.47 15.31
CA VAL A 352 -5.03 6.59 16.61
C VAL A 352 -5.00 5.25 17.35
N GLN A 353 -6.08 4.48 17.32
CA GLN A 353 -6.14 3.14 17.94
C GLN A 353 -5.18 2.17 17.25
N ALA A 354 -5.14 2.15 15.92
CA ALA A 354 -4.21 1.34 15.14
C ALA A 354 -2.75 1.69 15.46
N LEU A 355 -2.42 2.99 15.56
CA LEU A 355 -1.11 3.45 15.98
C LEU A 355 -0.76 3.01 17.41
N GLN A 356 -1.72 3.02 18.34
CA GLN A 356 -1.48 2.58 19.72
C GLN A 356 -1.25 1.07 19.83
N ALA A 357 -1.90 0.28 18.96
CA ALA A 357 -1.77 -1.19 18.91
C ALA A 357 -0.62 -1.68 18.02
N ALA A 358 0.10 -0.76 17.33
CA ALA A 358 1.14 -1.13 16.38
C ALA A 358 2.35 -1.79 17.03
N ASP A 359 2.85 -2.85 16.40
CA ASP A 359 4.18 -3.39 16.70
C ASP A 359 5.28 -2.50 16.10
N TYR A 360 5.73 -1.53 16.90
CA TYR A 360 6.80 -0.61 16.49
C TYR A 360 8.15 -1.31 16.29
N SER A 361 8.36 -2.50 16.84
CA SER A 361 9.63 -3.22 16.72
C SER A 361 9.88 -3.72 15.29
N GLY A 362 8.84 -4.19 14.60
CA GLY A 362 8.86 -4.54 13.20
C GLY A 362 9.08 -3.34 12.27
N LEU A 363 8.26 -2.28 12.46
CA LEU A 363 8.36 -1.02 11.72
C LEU A 363 9.75 -0.36 11.85
N VAL A 364 10.37 -0.51 13.02
CA VAL A 364 11.69 0.04 13.34
C VAL A 364 12.80 -0.69 12.60
N ARG A 365 12.70 -2.02 12.39
CA ARG A 365 13.71 -2.81 11.66
C ARG A 365 13.79 -2.46 10.18
N GLU A 366 12.67 -2.27 9.50
CA GLU A 366 12.62 -1.94 8.08
C GLU A 366 13.24 -0.57 7.75
N ARG A 367 13.29 0.35 8.69
CA ARG A 367 13.71 1.75 8.52
C ARG A 367 15.13 2.06 9.02
N ALA A 368 15.92 1.07 9.38
CA ALA A 368 17.24 1.34 9.98
C ALA A 368 18.16 2.17 9.05
N ALA A 369 18.18 1.88 7.75
CA ALA A 369 18.95 2.63 6.77
C ALA A 369 18.39 4.04 6.53
N PHE A 370 17.06 4.18 6.43
CA PHE A 370 16.41 5.48 6.27
C PHE A 370 16.65 6.39 7.49
N ARG A 371 16.57 5.84 8.71
CA ARG A 371 16.88 6.59 9.94
C ARG A 371 18.35 7.02 10.00
N ALA A 372 19.27 6.11 9.62
CA ALA A 372 20.68 6.47 9.55
C ALA A 372 20.92 7.62 8.57
N LEU A 373 20.29 7.56 7.38
CA LEU A 373 20.37 8.62 6.37
C LEU A 373 19.75 9.92 6.87
N ALA A 374 18.57 9.87 7.51
CA ALA A 374 17.91 11.04 8.07
C ALA A 374 18.74 11.70 9.18
N ILE A 375 19.35 10.91 10.08
CA ILE A 375 20.26 11.41 11.11
C ILE A 375 21.49 12.06 10.48
N THR A 376 22.07 11.46 9.44
CA THR A 376 23.21 12.04 8.70
C THR A 376 22.84 13.36 8.04
N ALA A 377 21.68 13.44 7.38
CA ALA A 377 21.18 14.65 6.73
C ALA A 377 20.88 15.77 7.75
N CYS A 378 20.28 15.43 8.89
CA CYS A 378 20.10 16.39 10.00
C CYS A 378 21.45 16.90 10.53
N GLY A 379 22.44 16.02 10.67
CA GLY A 379 23.79 16.40 11.08
C GLY A 379 24.42 17.40 10.12
N LEU A 380 24.37 17.14 8.81
CA LEU A 380 24.87 18.04 7.77
C LEU A 380 24.13 19.39 7.78
N LEU A 381 22.80 19.37 7.92
CA LEU A 381 21.99 20.60 7.99
C LEU A 381 22.39 21.47 9.19
N PHE A 382 22.55 20.86 10.37
CA PHE A 382 22.91 21.58 11.58
C PHE A 382 24.31 22.17 11.52
N MET A 383 25.24 21.51 10.83
CA MET A 383 26.58 22.05 10.59
C MET A 383 26.59 23.18 9.55
N SER A 384 25.73 23.08 8.52
CA SER A 384 25.72 24.04 7.40
C SER A 384 25.03 25.35 7.73
N VAL A 385 23.95 25.32 8.53
CA VAL A 385 23.11 26.49 8.87
C VAL A 385 22.66 26.44 10.33
N PRO A 386 23.58 26.57 11.30
CA PRO A 386 23.27 26.35 12.71
C PRO A 386 22.21 27.32 13.27
N ASP A 387 22.18 28.57 12.82
CA ASP A 387 21.18 29.56 13.26
C ASP A 387 19.77 29.21 12.80
N LEU A 388 19.60 28.77 11.55
CA LEU A 388 18.33 28.29 11.02
C LEU A 388 17.91 26.98 11.72
N ALA A 389 18.86 26.10 11.99
CA ALA A 389 18.61 24.85 12.68
C ALA A 389 18.12 25.07 14.12
N VAL A 390 18.62 26.08 14.83
CA VAL A 390 18.11 26.50 16.16
C VAL A 390 16.65 26.91 16.07
N GLN A 391 16.29 27.74 15.09
CA GLN A 391 14.90 28.19 14.91
C GLN A 391 13.95 27.02 14.57
N VAL A 392 14.36 26.15 13.65
CA VAL A 392 13.58 24.98 13.22
C VAL A 392 13.44 23.98 14.37
N LEU A 393 14.51 23.69 15.12
CA LEU A 393 14.47 22.81 16.29
C LEU A 393 13.60 23.37 17.41
N GLY A 394 13.72 24.66 17.69
CA GLY A 394 12.89 25.34 18.68
C GLY A 394 11.41 25.30 18.31
N ALA A 395 11.08 25.61 17.06
CA ALA A 395 9.72 25.53 16.54
C ALA A 395 9.19 24.08 16.57
N PHE A 396 9.99 23.11 16.15
CA PHE A 396 9.61 21.69 16.16
C PHE A 396 9.41 21.16 17.59
N ALA A 397 10.35 21.42 18.52
CA ALA A 397 10.25 21.01 19.91
C ALA A 397 9.00 21.63 20.58
N THR A 398 8.77 22.92 20.35
CA THR A 398 7.60 23.63 20.87
C THR A 398 6.31 23.03 20.32
N THR A 399 6.26 22.75 19.00
CA THR A 399 5.10 22.12 18.35
C THR A 399 4.82 20.72 18.92
N VAL A 400 5.85 19.88 19.09
CA VAL A 400 5.72 18.53 19.66
C VAL A 400 5.24 18.58 21.10
N ILE A 401 5.82 19.46 21.93
CA ILE A 401 5.41 19.62 23.33
C ILE A 401 3.96 20.11 23.41
N CYS A 402 3.57 21.08 22.59
CA CYS A 402 2.21 21.59 22.55
C CYS A 402 1.23 20.52 22.08
N PHE A 403 1.57 19.77 21.02
CA PHE A 403 0.75 18.66 20.55
C PHE A 403 0.60 17.57 21.62
N TYR A 404 1.67 17.20 22.29
CA TYR A 404 1.65 16.25 23.41
C TYR A 404 0.76 16.72 24.56
N LEU A 405 0.90 17.99 24.97
CA LEU A 405 0.10 18.58 26.04
C LEU A 405 -1.39 18.67 25.66
N VAL A 406 -1.71 19.12 24.44
CA VAL A 406 -3.10 19.14 23.93
C VAL A 406 -3.69 17.73 23.90
N PHE A 407 -2.94 16.75 23.43
CA PHE A 407 -3.36 15.35 23.40
C PHE A 407 -3.59 14.78 24.82
N ARG A 408 -2.67 15.03 25.74
CA ARG A 408 -2.77 14.58 27.15
C ARG A 408 -3.95 15.21 27.85
N LEU A 409 -4.13 16.50 27.68
CA LEU A 409 -5.23 17.26 28.25
C LEU A 409 -6.56 16.89 27.61
N GLY A 410 -6.58 16.68 26.28
CA GLY A 410 -7.75 16.18 25.57
C GLY A 410 -8.23 14.82 26.10
N ARG A 411 -7.29 13.90 26.37
CA ARG A 411 -7.59 12.60 27.01
C ARG A 411 -8.08 12.75 28.46
N TYR A 412 -7.51 13.67 29.22
CA TYR A 412 -7.97 13.94 30.58
C TYR A 412 -9.39 14.46 30.59
N PHE A 413 -9.72 15.44 29.74
CA PHE A 413 -11.04 16.05 29.67
C PHE A 413 -12.10 15.19 28.97
N SER A 414 -11.72 14.30 28.06
CA SER A 414 -12.67 13.36 27.45
C SER A 414 -13.29 12.37 28.46
N ARG A 415 -12.62 12.14 29.58
CA ARG A 415 -13.14 11.34 30.70
C ARG A 415 -14.18 12.07 31.55
N PHE A 416 -14.28 13.41 31.46
CA PHE A 416 -15.15 14.25 32.30
C PHE A 416 -16.26 14.96 31.50
N ARG A 417 -16.80 14.32 30.48
CA ARG A 417 -17.66 14.90 29.44
C ARG A 417 -19.06 15.37 29.89
N ALA A 418 -19.40 15.38 31.18
CA ALA A 418 -20.76 15.54 31.67
C ALA A 418 -21.20 17.00 32.04
N GLU A 419 -20.32 18.03 31.97
CA GLU A 419 -20.73 19.39 32.39
C GLU A 419 -20.33 20.52 31.43
N HIS A 420 -21.33 21.35 31.03
CA HIS A 420 -21.16 22.55 30.18
C HIS A 420 -20.17 23.61 30.72
N ARG A 421 -19.86 23.60 32.01
CA ARG A 421 -18.82 24.48 32.61
C ARG A 421 -17.39 24.13 32.15
N LEU A 422 -17.20 22.94 31.65
CA LEU A 422 -15.90 22.45 31.18
C LEU A 422 -15.47 23.07 29.84
N GLN A 423 -16.41 23.46 28.97
CA GLN A 423 -16.10 24.06 27.66
C GLN A 423 -15.38 25.41 27.78
N ARG A 424 -15.77 26.25 28.76
CA ARG A 424 -15.12 27.56 29.01
C ARG A 424 -13.71 27.37 29.57
N ARG A 425 -13.49 26.37 30.41
CA ARG A 425 -12.16 26.02 30.93
C ARG A 425 -11.27 25.46 29.84
N TRP A 426 -11.85 24.73 28.88
CA TRP A 426 -11.16 24.24 27.70
C TRP A 426 -10.68 25.38 26.79
N ALA A 427 -11.51 26.34 26.48
CA ALA A 427 -11.13 27.52 25.71
C ALA A 427 -10.01 28.32 26.40
N GLY A 428 -10.08 28.50 27.73
CA GLY A 428 -9.03 29.14 28.50
C GLY A 428 -7.71 28.37 28.46
N LEU A 429 -7.76 27.05 28.47
CA LEU A 429 -6.58 26.20 28.41
C LEU A 429 -5.92 26.22 27.02
N VAL A 430 -6.71 26.22 25.95
CA VAL A 430 -6.24 26.36 24.57
C VAL A 430 -5.58 27.72 24.36
N LEU A 431 -6.17 28.80 24.90
CA LEU A 431 -5.56 30.14 24.86
C LEU A 431 -4.26 30.22 25.67
N LEU A 432 -4.21 29.61 26.86
CA LEU A 432 -2.98 29.51 27.66
C LEU A 432 -1.89 28.75 26.89
N MET A 433 -2.26 27.64 26.25
CA MET A 433 -1.33 26.85 25.44
C MET A 433 -0.83 27.63 24.21
N ALA A 434 -1.72 28.34 23.51
CA ALA A 434 -1.32 29.23 22.42
C ALA A 434 -0.37 30.34 22.91
N GLY A 435 -0.64 30.93 24.07
CA GLY A 435 0.24 31.91 24.74
C GLY A 435 1.61 31.33 25.08
N LEU A 436 1.66 30.11 25.63
CA LEU A 436 2.92 29.41 25.93
C LEU A 436 3.72 29.06 24.65
N VAL A 437 3.03 28.73 23.55
CA VAL A 437 3.68 28.53 22.24
C VAL A 437 4.33 29.82 21.75
N VAL A 438 3.55 30.92 21.76
CA VAL A 438 4.06 32.23 21.33
C VAL A 438 5.23 32.67 22.23
N PHE A 439 5.10 32.48 23.53
CA PHE A 439 6.17 32.77 24.48
C PHE A 439 7.41 31.90 24.24
N GLY A 440 7.24 30.58 24.04
CA GLY A 440 8.33 29.65 23.73
C GLY A 440 9.07 30.00 22.44
N VAL A 441 8.32 30.37 21.39
CA VAL A 441 8.89 30.77 20.09
C VAL A 441 9.65 32.12 20.22
N SER A 442 9.09 33.06 20.96
CA SER A 442 9.73 34.39 21.16
C SER A 442 10.94 34.38 22.12
N HIS A 443 11.07 33.32 22.94
CA HIS A 443 12.14 33.21 23.95
C HIS A 443 13.04 31.99 23.74
N VAL A 444 13.15 31.49 22.49
CA VAL A 444 13.98 30.32 22.16
C VAL A 444 15.41 30.43 22.69
N GLY A 445 15.99 31.64 22.66
CA GLY A 445 17.36 31.87 23.16
C GLY A 445 17.54 31.60 24.65
N THR A 446 16.53 31.83 25.49
CA THR A 446 16.58 31.61 26.95
C THR A 446 16.27 30.17 27.36
N LEU A 447 15.57 29.41 26.49
CA LEU A 447 15.25 28.00 26.73
C LEU A 447 16.39 27.05 26.34
N VAL A 448 17.41 27.54 25.66
CA VAL A 448 18.50 26.70 25.12
C VAL A 448 19.49 26.26 26.19
N ALA A 449 19.76 27.06 27.21
CA ALA A 449 20.67 26.67 28.29
C ALA A 449 20.23 25.39 29.03
N PRO A 450 18.96 25.23 29.45
CA PRO A 450 18.49 23.96 30.01
C PRO A 450 18.43 22.81 28.97
N LEU A 451 18.24 23.11 27.69
CA LEU A 451 18.30 22.11 26.62
C LEU A 451 19.72 21.54 26.46
N ASN A 452 20.75 22.35 26.59
CA ASN A 452 22.15 21.90 26.53
C ASN A 452 22.50 20.94 27.66
N VAL A 453 22.02 21.23 28.89
CA VAL A 453 22.19 20.32 30.04
C VAL A 453 21.45 18.98 29.78
N LEU A 454 20.22 19.04 29.29
CA LEU A 454 19.45 17.84 28.94
C LEU A 454 20.13 17.03 27.83
N LEU A 455 20.67 17.70 26.81
CA LEU A 455 21.42 17.05 25.72
C LEU A 455 22.66 16.36 26.26
N SER A 456 23.44 17.04 27.13
CA SER A 456 24.62 16.47 27.77
C SER A 456 24.29 15.23 28.58
N VAL A 457 23.22 15.28 29.38
CA VAL A 457 22.72 14.12 30.16
C VAL A 457 22.30 12.99 29.25
N ALA A 458 21.59 13.29 28.14
CA ALA A 458 21.17 12.29 27.15
C ALA A 458 22.36 11.62 26.44
N LEU A 459 23.40 12.40 26.07
CA LEU A 459 24.62 11.89 25.45
C LEU A 459 25.42 11.01 26.40
N LEU A 460 25.58 11.41 27.66
CA LEU A 460 26.25 10.61 28.69
C LEU A 460 25.44 9.31 28.98
N GLY A 461 24.12 9.41 29.03
CA GLY A 461 23.24 8.26 29.17
C GLY A 461 23.36 7.29 27.98
N ASN A 462 23.46 7.81 26.75
CA ASN A 462 23.71 6.99 25.56
C ASN A 462 25.11 6.35 25.58
N ALA A 463 26.12 7.07 26.00
CA ALA A 463 27.48 6.55 26.17
C ALA A 463 27.52 5.38 27.15
N TRP A 464 26.85 5.50 28.29
CA TRP A 464 26.72 4.43 29.28
C TRP A 464 25.95 3.22 28.70
N ALA A 465 24.80 3.45 28.09
CA ALA A 465 23.97 2.37 27.54
C ALA A 465 24.65 1.63 26.39
N SER A 466 25.35 2.35 25.50
CA SER A 466 26.07 1.76 24.37
C SER A 466 27.34 1.05 24.82
N GLY A 467 28.07 1.61 25.80
CA GLY A 467 29.23 0.99 26.42
C GLY A 467 28.89 -0.33 27.14
N ASN A 468 27.80 -0.33 27.91
CA ASN A 468 27.34 -1.53 28.60
C ASN A 468 26.88 -2.62 27.61
N ARG A 469 26.17 -2.26 26.53
CA ARG A 469 25.82 -3.17 25.45
C ARG A 469 27.04 -3.71 24.69
N ALA A 470 28.07 -2.87 24.50
CA ALA A 470 29.33 -3.28 23.89
C ALA A 470 30.04 -4.32 24.74
N LEU A 471 30.14 -4.09 26.07
CA LEU A 471 30.76 -5.02 27.03
C LEU A 471 30.03 -6.36 27.12
N ILE A 472 28.70 -6.33 27.20
CA ILE A 472 27.88 -7.56 27.22
C ILE A 472 28.13 -8.37 25.94
N ARG A 473 28.09 -7.72 24.76
CA ARG A 473 28.32 -8.40 23.48
C ARG A 473 29.74 -8.87 23.27
N ALA A 474 30.73 -8.16 23.78
CA ALA A 474 32.12 -8.59 23.75
C ALA A 474 32.37 -9.85 24.59
N ARG A 475 31.57 -10.07 25.66
CA ARG A 475 31.62 -11.28 26.50
C ARG A 475 30.85 -12.45 25.92
N THR A 476 29.80 -12.21 25.12
CA THR A 476 28.87 -13.25 24.63
C THR A 476 29.14 -13.70 23.17
N LEU A 477 29.95 -12.94 22.41
CA LEU A 477 30.27 -13.21 21.02
C LEU A 477 31.78 -13.47 20.81
N PRO A 478 32.18 -14.17 19.69
CA PRO A 478 33.59 -14.40 19.39
C PRO A 478 34.39 -13.10 19.38
N ARG A 479 35.65 -13.18 19.77
CA ARG A 479 36.60 -12.07 20.05
C ARG A 479 36.73 -10.93 19.00
N ARG A 480 36.04 -10.98 17.86
CA ARG A 480 36.08 -9.96 16.80
C ARG A 480 34.69 -9.59 16.28
N SER A 481 33.70 -9.43 17.17
CA SER A 481 32.36 -8.96 16.74
C SER A 481 32.42 -7.48 16.32
N PRO A 482 32.22 -7.16 15.02
CA PRO A 482 32.20 -5.76 14.57
C PRO A 482 31.10 -4.95 15.24
N VAL A 483 30.01 -5.60 15.68
CA VAL A 483 28.90 -4.95 16.39
C VAL A 483 29.32 -4.45 17.78
N ALA A 484 30.17 -5.20 18.51
CA ALA A 484 30.70 -4.76 19.80
C ALA A 484 31.65 -3.56 19.62
N ALA A 485 32.51 -3.59 18.58
CA ALA A 485 33.40 -2.48 18.27
C ALA A 485 32.63 -1.19 17.91
N PHE A 486 31.56 -1.29 17.12
CA PHE A 486 30.74 -0.11 16.79
C PHE A 486 29.92 0.42 17.96
N LEU A 487 29.42 -0.42 18.84
CA LEU A 487 28.78 0.02 20.08
C LEU A 487 29.80 0.70 21.03
N GLY A 488 31.04 0.20 21.04
CA GLY A 488 32.15 0.85 21.75
C GLY A 488 32.47 2.22 21.16
N LEU A 489 32.54 2.33 19.83
CA LEU A 489 32.75 3.61 19.15
C LEU A 489 31.59 4.61 19.41
N ASP A 490 30.35 4.16 19.33
CA ASP A 490 29.18 5.00 19.68
C ASP A 490 29.25 5.50 21.13
N ALA A 491 29.67 4.65 22.07
CA ALA A 491 29.88 5.03 23.47
C ALA A 491 30.97 6.10 23.62
N VAL A 492 32.11 5.95 22.95
CA VAL A 492 33.21 6.90 23.00
C VAL A 492 32.82 8.24 22.39
N VAL A 493 32.18 8.21 21.20
CA VAL A 493 31.70 9.43 20.51
C VAL A 493 30.67 10.16 21.39
N SER A 494 29.69 9.45 21.94
CA SER A 494 28.67 10.03 22.82
C SER A 494 29.27 10.61 24.10
N LEU A 495 30.27 9.95 24.67
CA LEU A 495 30.99 10.44 25.84
C LEU A 495 31.75 11.75 25.53
N MET A 496 32.49 11.76 24.41
CA MET A 496 33.24 12.95 23.98
C MET A 496 32.32 14.15 23.80
N PHE A 497 31.24 14.00 23.02
CA PHE A 497 30.31 15.11 22.79
C PHE A 497 29.53 15.48 24.03
N GLY A 498 29.18 14.54 24.90
CA GLY A 498 28.55 14.83 26.19
C GLY A 498 29.44 15.65 27.14
N VAL A 499 30.75 15.34 27.19
CA VAL A 499 31.72 16.08 27.97
C VAL A 499 31.98 17.47 27.38
N VAL A 500 32.16 17.59 26.06
CA VAL A 500 32.33 18.87 25.38
C VAL A 500 31.12 19.77 25.63
N ALA A 501 29.89 19.25 25.51
CA ALA A 501 28.68 20.02 25.77
C ALA A 501 28.58 20.55 27.22
N ILE A 502 29.15 19.83 28.21
CA ILE A 502 29.23 20.32 29.60
C ILE A 502 30.28 21.43 29.75
N ILE A 503 31.47 21.24 29.16
CA ILE A 503 32.58 22.19 29.31
C ILE A 503 32.30 23.51 28.59
N THR A 504 31.47 23.48 27.54
CA THR A 504 31.19 24.63 26.67
C THR A 504 29.88 25.35 27.00
N VAL A 505 29.30 25.15 28.19
CA VAL A 505 27.99 25.73 28.60
C VAL A 505 27.87 27.23 28.39
N ASP A 506 28.99 27.98 28.41
CA ASP A 506 29.03 29.43 28.22
C ASP A 506 29.13 29.90 26.75
N ARG A 507 29.11 28.99 25.78
CA ARG A 507 29.22 29.34 24.36
C ARG A 507 27.85 29.69 23.76
N SER A 508 27.86 30.27 22.55
CA SER A 508 26.64 30.67 21.86
C SER A 508 25.81 29.45 21.39
N THR A 509 24.50 29.63 21.32
CA THR A 509 23.56 28.59 20.87
C THR A 509 23.91 27.97 19.50
N PRO A 510 24.31 28.73 18.47
CA PRO A 510 24.73 28.16 17.18
C PRO A 510 25.92 27.20 17.29
N PHE A 511 26.83 27.44 18.23
CA PHE A 511 27.97 26.56 18.50
C PHE A 511 27.51 25.15 18.93
N TYR A 512 26.55 25.06 19.85
CA TYR A 512 26.01 23.76 20.30
C TYR A 512 25.26 23.03 19.22
N VAL A 513 24.54 23.76 18.38
CA VAL A 513 23.82 23.12 17.23
C VAL A 513 24.82 22.61 16.23
N PHE A 514 25.92 23.30 16.01
CA PHE A 514 27.00 22.82 15.14
C PHE A 514 27.66 21.55 15.73
N GLU A 515 27.94 21.49 17.02
CA GLU A 515 28.49 20.31 17.71
C GLU A 515 27.48 19.13 17.67
N LEU A 516 26.20 19.41 17.94
CA LEU A 516 25.15 18.41 17.79
C LEU A 516 25.08 17.88 16.33
N GLY A 517 25.27 18.76 15.36
CA GLY A 517 25.37 18.42 13.96
C GLY A 517 26.50 17.43 13.67
N GLN A 518 27.69 17.69 14.21
CA GLN A 518 28.84 16.78 14.11
C GLN A 518 28.55 15.41 14.74
N TYR A 519 27.97 15.39 15.95
CA TYR A 519 27.57 14.17 16.61
C TYR A 519 26.56 13.36 15.76
N LEU A 520 25.50 14.00 15.26
CA LEU A 520 24.48 13.35 14.45
C LEU A 520 25.06 12.83 13.12
N LEU A 521 25.98 13.58 12.50
CA LEU A 521 26.67 13.15 11.29
C LEU A 521 27.46 11.85 11.54
N VAL A 522 28.30 11.85 12.56
CA VAL A 522 29.11 10.66 12.91
C VAL A 522 28.22 9.47 13.29
N LEU A 523 27.20 9.70 14.11
CA LEU A 523 26.24 8.66 14.51
C LEU A 523 25.46 8.10 13.31
N GLY A 524 25.02 8.96 12.40
CA GLY A 524 24.30 8.58 11.18
C GLY A 524 25.16 7.72 10.25
N LEU A 525 26.42 8.11 10.03
CA LEU A 525 27.39 7.36 9.21
C LEU A 525 27.70 5.98 9.83
N ILE A 526 27.90 5.92 11.15
CA ILE A 526 28.09 4.63 11.86
C ILE A 526 26.88 3.71 11.64
N LYS A 527 25.65 4.23 11.82
CA LYS A 527 24.41 3.46 11.65
C LYS A 527 24.19 3.03 10.20
N LEU A 528 24.52 3.89 9.24
CA LEU A 528 24.45 3.57 7.80
C LEU A 528 25.40 2.43 7.44
N PHE A 529 26.64 2.50 7.88
CA PHE A 529 27.64 1.46 7.64
C PHE A 529 27.25 0.11 8.26
N LEU A 530 26.72 0.11 9.49
CA LEU A 530 26.18 -1.10 10.13
C LEU A 530 24.98 -1.69 9.38
N GLY A 531 24.10 -0.83 8.86
CA GLY A 531 22.95 -1.24 8.05
C GLY A 531 23.36 -1.89 6.74
N MET A 532 24.35 -1.32 6.05
CA MET A 532 24.93 -1.90 4.82
C MET A 532 25.61 -3.25 5.07
N ARG A 533 26.42 -3.37 6.11
CA ARG A 533 27.08 -4.65 6.44
C ARG A 533 26.10 -5.77 6.79
N ARG A 534 24.98 -5.45 7.45
CA ARG A 534 23.94 -6.44 7.74
C ARG A 534 23.25 -6.97 6.48
N ARG A 535 23.04 -6.13 5.46
CA ARG A 535 22.50 -6.55 4.16
C ARG A 535 23.47 -7.46 3.42
N VAL A 536 24.73 -7.06 3.34
CA VAL A 536 25.78 -7.86 2.70
C VAL A 536 25.94 -9.22 3.40
N ALA A 537 25.95 -9.26 4.74
CA ALA A 537 26.05 -10.52 5.49
C ALA A 537 24.81 -11.42 5.33
N ALA A 538 23.62 -10.86 5.19
CA ALA A 538 22.38 -11.61 4.93
C ALA A 538 22.34 -12.17 3.50
N GLU A 539 22.79 -11.39 2.52
CA GLU A 539 22.93 -11.85 1.12
C GLU A 539 23.99 -12.94 0.98
N TYR A 540 25.15 -12.79 1.65
CA TYR A 540 26.20 -13.81 1.66
C TYR A 540 25.79 -15.10 2.36
N SER A 541 25.04 -15.02 3.47
CA SER A 541 24.55 -16.22 4.17
C SER A 541 23.47 -16.93 3.37
N GLY A 542 22.60 -16.22 2.65
CA GLY A 542 21.62 -16.79 1.74
C GLY A 542 22.26 -17.48 0.53
N ALA A 543 23.24 -16.84 -0.10
CA ALA A 543 23.98 -17.40 -1.24
C ALA A 543 24.86 -18.60 -0.83
N ALA A 544 25.47 -18.54 0.35
CA ALA A 544 26.27 -19.66 0.89
C ALA A 544 25.39 -20.87 1.25
N LEU A 545 24.18 -20.62 1.79
CA LEU A 545 23.21 -21.68 2.10
C LEU A 545 22.66 -22.33 0.83
N ALA A 546 22.33 -21.53 -0.18
CA ALA A 546 21.89 -22.02 -1.49
C ALA A 546 22.99 -22.83 -2.21
N GLY A 547 24.24 -22.35 -2.15
CA GLY A 547 25.42 -23.09 -2.68
C GLY A 547 25.68 -24.41 -1.92
N ALA A 548 25.54 -24.42 -0.59
CA ALA A 548 25.72 -25.64 0.20
C ALA A 548 24.59 -26.65 -0.04
N LEU A 549 23.37 -26.21 -0.24
CA LEU A 549 22.21 -27.09 -0.55
C LEU A 549 22.31 -27.66 -1.97
N SER A 550 22.86 -26.93 -2.93
CA SER A 550 23.12 -27.45 -4.30
C SER A 550 24.23 -28.49 -4.36
N LEU A 551 25.18 -28.49 -3.41
CA LEU A 551 26.25 -29.48 -3.29
C LEU A 551 25.80 -30.78 -2.59
N LEU A 552 24.68 -30.76 -1.88
CA LEU A 552 24.13 -31.91 -1.17
C LEU A 552 23.16 -32.74 -2.02
N GLY A 553 23.25 -32.82 -3.30
CA GLY A 553 22.51 -33.67 -4.23
C GLY A 553 21.11 -34.14 -3.76
N PRO A 554 20.19 -34.50 -4.62
CA PRO A 554 18.84 -34.93 -4.19
C PRO A 554 18.95 -36.15 -3.24
N PRO A 555 18.11 -36.23 -2.20
CA PRO A 555 18.16 -37.35 -1.26
C PRO A 555 17.96 -38.68 -2.00
N PRO A 556 18.66 -39.76 -1.59
CA PRO A 556 18.52 -41.04 -2.24
C PRO A 556 17.05 -41.49 -2.19
N ARG A 557 16.49 -41.82 -3.36
CA ARG A 557 15.18 -42.42 -3.49
C ARG A 557 15.19 -43.74 -2.71
N GLY A 558 14.63 -43.71 -1.51
CA GLY A 558 14.37 -44.92 -0.74
C GLY A 558 13.44 -45.82 -1.53
N GLY A 559 13.95 -46.94 -2.01
CA GLY A 559 13.17 -48.02 -2.53
C GLY A 559 12.42 -48.71 -1.39
N ARG A 560 11.12 -48.76 -1.49
CA ARG A 560 10.20 -49.90 -1.33
C ARG A 560 8.76 -49.39 -1.39
#